data_22f727a47d6f3310e7c2c9b1182af337
#
_entry.id   22f727a47d6f3310e7c2c9b1182af337
#
_cell.length_a   1.000
_cell.length_b   1.000
_cell.length_c   1.000
_cell.angle_alpha   90.00
_cell.angle_beta   90.00
_cell.angle_gamma   90.00
#
_symmetry.space_group_name_H-M   'P 1'
#
loop_
_entity.id
_entity.type
_entity.pdbx_description
1 polymer ?
#
loop_
_entity_poly.entity_id
_entity_poly.type
_entity_poly.pdbx_seq_one_letter_code
_entity_poly.pdbx_strand_id
1 'polypeptide(L)'
;MKKLAIGVDIGGINTAFGLVDENGDLYAESVISTKKYPYVDDYPTYVQDLCDSMHALAKSLSFEYELAGIGIGAPNANYHKGTVEMPANLWKFREGDPNQDENRRIFHLAEDISRCFGGVRTIVTNDANA
;
A
#
# COMPACT_ATOMS: atom_id res chain seq x y z
N MET A 1 5.27 -23.39 -11.33
CA MET A 1 5.52 -22.45 -10.21
C MET A 1 4.19 -21.82 -9.80
N LYS A 2 3.92 -21.79 -8.52
CA LYS A 2 2.69 -21.21 -7.99
C LYS A 2 2.70 -19.69 -8.17
N LYS A 3 1.53 -19.13 -8.51
CA LYS A 3 1.37 -17.67 -8.64
C LYS A 3 0.68 -17.13 -7.40
N LEU A 4 1.28 -16.12 -6.80
CA LEU A 4 0.72 -15.45 -5.63
C LEU A 4 0.57 -13.96 -5.93
N ALA A 5 -0.31 -13.32 -5.18
CA ALA A 5 -0.47 -11.86 -5.18
C ALA A 5 -0.33 -11.35 -3.76
N ILE A 6 0.07 -10.09 -3.61
CA ILE A 6 0.03 -9.42 -2.32
C ILE A 6 -1.26 -8.60 -2.27
N GLY A 7 -2.07 -8.83 -1.24
CA GLY A 7 -3.20 -7.98 -0.93
C GLY A 7 -2.82 -7.04 0.21
N VAL A 8 -3.15 -5.76 0.07
CA VAL A 8 -2.85 -4.73 1.07
C VAL A 8 -4.13 -3.99 1.42
N ASP A 9 -4.38 -3.79 2.70
CA ASP A 9 -5.51 -3.02 3.19
C ASP A 9 -4.97 -1.88 4.08
N ILE A 10 -5.10 -0.65 3.57
CA ILE A 10 -4.59 0.53 4.28
C ILE A 10 -5.72 1.15 5.09
N GLY A 11 -5.67 0.95 6.41
CA GLY A 11 -6.55 1.64 7.35
C GLY A 11 -5.84 2.83 7.99
N GLY A 12 -6.60 3.64 8.70
CA GLY A 12 -6.05 4.82 9.39
C GLY A 12 -5.11 4.48 10.55
N ILE A 13 -5.26 3.30 11.12
CA ILE A 13 -4.45 2.85 12.27
C ILE A 13 -3.40 1.85 11.84
N ASN A 14 -3.80 0.82 11.11
CA ASN A 14 -2.92 -0.25 10.67
C ASN A 14 -3.04 -0.49 9.17
N THR A 15 -1.95 -0.95 8.58
CA THR A 15 -1.91 -1.46 7.22
C THR A 15 -1.65 -2.97 7.30
N ALA A 16 -2.62 -3.77 6.85
CA ALA A 16 -2.49 -5.22 6.83
C ALA A 16 -2.16 -5.68 5.42
N PHE A 17 -1.35 -6.72 5.29
CA PHE A 17 -1.00 -7.25 3.98
C PHE A 17 -0.71 -8.75 4.07
N GLY A 18 -0.90 -9.44 2.95
CA GLY A 18 -0.72 -10.89 2.91
C GLY A 18 -0.48 -11.42 1.52
N LEU A 19 0.03 -12.63 1.46
CA LEU A 19 0.26 -13.38 0.21
C LEU A 19 -0.87 -14.37 0.02
N VAL A 20 -1.55 -14.27 -1.11
CA VAL A 20 -2.70 -15.11 -1.44
C VAL A 20 -2.52 -15.72 -2.82
N ASP A 21 -3.11 -16.89 -3.04
CA ASP A 21 -3.14 -17.50 -4.36
C ASP A 21 -4.41 -17.12 -5.13
N GLU A 22 -4.55 -17.63 -6.33
CA GLU A 22 -5.71 -17.32 -7.18
C GLU A 22 -7.03 -17.85 -6.64
N ASN A 23 -6.99 -18.77 -5.67
CA ASN A 23 -8.19 -19.28 -5.00
C ASN A 23 -8.54 -18.47 -3.74
N GLY A 24 -7.70 -17.49 -3.39
CA GLY A 24 -7.91 -16.69 -2.18
C GLY A 24 -7.32 -17.32 -0.92
N ASP A 25 -6.57 -18.42 -1.04
CA ASP A 25 -5.92 -19.02 0.12
C ASP A 25 -4.74 -18.17 0.59
N LEU A 26 -4.70 -17.90 1.88
CA LEU A 26 -3.69 -17.06 2.50
C LEU A 26 -2.51 -17.90 2.95
N TYR A 27 -1.31 -17.52 2.53
CA TYR A 27 -0.06 -18.22 2.86
C TYR A 27 0.75 -17.55 3.95
N ALA A 28 0.66 -16.24 4.04
CA ALA A 28 1.37 -15.46 5.05
C ALA A 28 0.73 -14.10 5.15
N GLU A 29 0.78 -13.50 6.33
CA GLU A 29 0.25 -12.14 6.53
C GLU A 29 1.05 -11.41 7.59
N SER A 30 1.01 -10.08 7.54
CA SER A 30 1.64 -9.23 8.53
C SER A 30 0.94 -7.86 8.55
N VAL A 31 1.38 -7.01 9.45
CA VAL A 31 0.78 -5.70 9.64
C VAL A 31 1.85 -4.69 10.05
N ILE A 32 1.70 -3.45 9.58
CA ILE A 32 2.48 -2.32 10.10
C ILE A 32 1.53 -1.23 10.58
N SER A 33 2.02 -0.31 11.38
CA SER A 33 1.24 0.83 11.85
C SER A 33 1.14 1.89 10.76
N THR A 34 -0.07 2.28 10.37
CA THR A 34 -0.29 3.45 9.51
C THR A 34 -0.24 4.73 10.34
N LYS A 35 -0.76 4.67 11.56
CA LYS A 35 -0.85 5.79 12.49
C LYS A 35 0.50 6.43 12.79
N LYS A 36 1.58 5.67 12.64
CA LYS A 36 2.94 6.14 12.85
C LYS A 36 3.38 7.18 11.80
N TYR A 37 2.65 7.28 10.68
CA TYR A 37 2.99 8.14 9.54
C TYR A 37 1.84 9.10 9.23
N PRO A 38 1.49 10.04 10.14
CA PRO A 38 0.26 10.82 10.00
C PRO A 38 0.32 11.95 8.99
N TYR A 39 1.51 12.40 8.63
CA TYR A 39 1.66 13.62 7.83
C TYR A 39 2.12 13.36 6.41
N VAL A 40 1.86 14.35 5.53
CA VAL A 40 2.25 14.27 4.12
C VAL A 40 3.75 14.02 3.96
N ASP A 41 4.57 14.58 4.85
CA ASP A 41 6.03 14.40 4.81
C ASP A 41 6.45 12.97 5.17
N ASP A 42 5.59 12.21 5.84
CA ASP A 42 5.86 10.84 6.26
C ASP A 42 5.57 9.82 5.17
N TYR A 43 4.87 10.22 4.10
CA TYR A 43 4.46 9.29 3.06
C TYR A 43 5.63 8.52 2.43
N PRO A 44 6.74 9.17 2.02
CA PRO A 44 7.85 8.43 1.43
C PRO A 44 8.43 7.37 2.37
N THR A 45 8.55 7.69 3.66
CA THR A 45 9.03 6.74 4.66
C THR A 45 8.04 5.61 4.86
N TYR A 46 6.74 5.92 4.87
CA TYR A 46 5.69 4.91 4.95
C TYR A 46 5.80 3.89 3.80
N VAL A 47 5.92 4.40 2.57
CA VAL A 47 6.05 3.52 1.39
C VAL A 47 7.28 2.63 1.52
N GLN A 48 8.41 3.19 1.92
CA GLN A 48 9.64 2.41 2.07
C GLN A 48 9.48 1.33 3.14
N ASP A 49 8.93 1.67 4.29
CA ASP A 49 8.75 0.71 5.38
C ASP A 49 7.74 -0.37 5.02
N LEU A 50 6.66 0.01 4.33
CA LEU A 50 5.68 -0.96 3.84
C LEU A 50 6.32 -1.91 2.84
N CYS A 51 7.06 -1.40 1.87
CA CYS A 51 7.74 -2.22 0.87
C CYS A 51 8.75 -3.16 1.52
N ASP A 52 9.53 -2.68 2.48
CA ASP A 52 10.50 -3.52 3.20
C ASP A 52 9.79 -4.64 3.94
N SER A 53 8.67 -4.34 4.59
CA SER A 53 7.88 -5.32 5.32
C SER A 53 7.24 -6.35 4.39
N MET A 54 6.76 -5.91 3.23
CA MET A 54 6.20 -6.80 2.21
C MET A 54 7.28 -7.71 1.63
N HIS A 55 8.48 -7.19 1.39
CA HIS A 55 9.60 -8.02 0.92
C HIS A 55 9.99 -9.06 1.97
N ALA A 56 10.02 -8.68 3.24
CA ALA A 56 10.33 -9.62 4.30
C ALA A 56 9.30 -10.75 4.36
N LEU A 57 8.02 -10.41 4.22
CA LEU A 57 6.96 -11.40 4.19
C LEU A 57 7.09 -12.32 2.97
N ALA A 58 7.37 -11.75 1.81
CA ALA A 58 7.53 -12.51 0.58
C ALA A 58 8.67 -13.52 0.67
N LYS A 59 9.75 -13.17 1.37
CA LYS A 59 10.89 -14.04 1.56
C LYS A 59 10.68 -15.11 2.64
N SER A 60 9.62 -14.99 3.43
CA SER A 60 9.36 -15.93 4.53
C SER A 60 8.82 -17.28 4.06
N LEU A 61 8.33 -17.36 2.84
CA LEU A 61 7.80 -18.61 2.29
C LEU A 61 8.94 -19.55 1.92
N SER A 62 8.73 -20.85 2.19
CA SER A 62 9.75 -21.87 1.99
C SER A 62 9.79 -22.45 0.58
N PHE A 63 8.88 -22.04 -0.29
CA PHE A 63 8.80 -22.54 -1.66
C PHE A 63 8.92 -21.39 -2.66
N GLU A 64 9.29 -21.70 -3.88
CA GLU A 64 9.37 -20.73 -4.96
C GLU A 64 7.98 -20.43 -5.51
N TYR A 65 7.75 -19.15 -5.85
CA TYR A 65 6.51 -18.71 -6.46
C TYR A 65 6.77 -17.48 -7.33
N GLU A 66 5.80 -17.18 -8.19
CA GLU A 66 5.82 -15.95 -8.99
C GLU A 66 4.87 -14.94 -8.36
N LEU A 67 5.35 -13.71 -8.15
CA LEU A 67 4.48 -12.63 -7.72
C LEU A 67 3.75 -12.06 -8.93
N ALA A 68 2.47 -12.35 -9.04
CA ALA A 68 1.67 -11.99 -10.20
C ALA A 68 1.12 -10.56 -10.16
N GLY A 69 0.97 -10.00 -8.97
CA GLY A 69 0.43 -8.66 -8.83
C GLY A 69 0.27 -8.23 -7.38
N ILE A 70 -0.09 -6.96 -7.20
CA ILE A 70 -0.36 -6.37 -5.89
C ILE A 70 -1.68 -5.62 -5.98
N GLY A 71 -2.61 -5.92 -5.07
CA GLY A 71 -3.88 -5.22 -4.97
C GLY A 71 -3.95 -4.47 -3.65
N ILE A 72 -4.29 -3.18 -3.70
CA ILE A 72 -4.30 -2.32 -2.52
C ILE A 72 -5.69 -1.71 -2.35
N GLY A 73 -6.29 -1.92 -1.18
CA GLY A 73 -7.47 -1.18 -0.75
C GLY A 73 -7.04 0.02 0.08
N ALA A 74 -7.52 1.21 -0.27
CA ALA A 74 -7.15 2.42 0.43
C ALA A 74 -8.29 3.44 0.39
N PRO A 75 -8.39 4.33 1.39
CA PRO A 75 -9.39 5.39 1.36
C PRO A 75 -9.07 6.40 0.26
N ASN A 76 -10.10 6.91 -0.40
CA ASN A 76 -10.00 7.91 -1.47
C ASN A 76 -9.07 7.49 -2.62
N ALA A 77 -9.06 6.21 -2.93
CA ALA A 77 -8.28 5.69 -4.05
C ALA A 77 -8.96 5.97 -5.37
N ASN A 78 -8.17 6.33 -6.37
CA ASN A 78 -8.59 6.48 -7.75
C ASN A 78 -7.99 5.32 -8.55
N TYR A 79 -8.82 4.34 -8.88
CA TYR A 79 -8.39 3.14 -9.59
C TYR A 79 -7.74 3.46 -10.93
N HIS A 80 -8.34 4.39 -11.69
CA HIS A 80 -7.87 4.69 -13.04
C HIS A 80 -6.49 5.36 -13.05
N LYS A 81 -6.19 6.16 -12.04
CA LYS A 81 -4.91 6.87 -11.94
C LYS A 81 -3.89 6.13 -11.07
N GLY A 82 -4.32 5.15 -10.31
CA GLY A 82 -3.45 4.47 -9.35
C GLY A 82 -3.04 5.33 -8.18
N THR A 83 -3.87 6.32 -7.82
CA THR A 83 -3.55 7.31 -6.78
C THR A 83 -4.47 7.17 -5.58
N VAL A 84 -3.99 7.72 -4.45
CA VAL A 84 -4.82 8.03 -3.29
C VAL A 84 -4.84 9.56 -3.19
N GLU A 85 -6.04 10.15 -3.18
CA GLU A 85 -6.19 11.59 -3.31
C GLU A 85 -6.85 12.18 -2.07
N MET A 86 -6.09 12.98 -1.34
CA MET A 86 -6.55 13.72 -0.16
C MET A 86 -7.34 12.86 0.84
N PRO A 87 -6.77 11.74 1.31
CA PRO A 87 -7.48 10.89 2.26
C PRO A 87 -7.69 11.62 3.58
N ALA A 88 -8.88 11.42 4.18
CA ALA A 88 -9.29 12.23 5.33
C ALA A 88 -8.39 12.04 6.57
N ASN A 89 -7.87 10.83 6.76
CA ASN A 89 -7.17 10.47 7.99
C ASN A 89 -5.72 10.06 7.80
N LEU A 90 -5.18 10.24 6.60
CA LEU A 90 -3.81 9.81 6.27
C LEU A 90 -3.04 10.95 5.64
N TRP A 91 -1.76 11.02 5.95
CA TRP A 91 -0.78 11.89 5.28
C TRP A 91 -1.29 13.32 5.14
N LYS A 92 -1.71 13.88 6.26
CA LYS A 92 -2.32 15.21 6.32
C LYS A 92 -1.26 16.30 6.36
N PHE A 93 -1.67 17.52 6.05
CA PHE A 93 -0.81 18.67 6.30
C PHE A 93 -0.61 18.84 7.81
N ARG A 94 0.60 19.25 8.18
CA ARG A 94 0.86 19.67 9.57
C ARG A 94 0.09 20.96 9.84
N GLU A 95 -0.33 21.15 11.08
CA GLU A 95 -0.95 22.39 11.49
C GLU A 95 0.04 23.53 11.24
N GLY A 96 -0.43 24.60 10.57
CA GLY A 96 0.41 25.75 10.26
C GLY A 96 1.33 25.57 9.05
N ASP A 97 1.16 24.48 8.29
CA ASP A 97 1.93 24.28 7.06
C ASP A 97 1.67 25.46 6.10
N PRO A 98 2.71 26.19 5.67
CA PRO A 98 2.53 27.38 4.80
C PRO A 98 2.16 27.01 3.37
N ASN A 99 2.36 25.75 2.95
CA ASN A 99 2.04 25.29 1.62
C ASN A 99 1.06 24.14 1.65
N GLN A 100 -0.24 24.46 1.70
CA GLN A 100 -1.31 23.47 1.70
C GLN A 100 -1.89 23.26 0.32
N ASP A 101 -1.03 23.19 -0.68
CA ASP A 101 -1.42 22.86 -2.05
C ASP A 101 -1.92 21.42 -2.08
N GLU A 102 -3.15 21.21 -2.56
CA GLU A 102 -3.79 19.91 -2.65
C GLU A 102 -2.98 18.90 -3.45
N ASN A 103 -2.21 19.36 -4.44
CA ASN A 103 -1.37 18.48 -5.25
C ASN A 103 -0.30 17.77 -4.42
N ARG A 104 0.08 18.31 -3.29
CA ARG A 104 1.00 17.64 -2.36
C ARG A 104 0.36 16.44 -1.69
N ARG A 105 -0.96 16.30 -1.77
CA ARG A 105 -1.70 15.18 -1.18
C ARG A 105 -2.36 14.30 -2.22
N ILE A 106 -1.79 14.26 -3.42
CA ILE A 106 -2.10 13.27 -4.44
C ILE A 106 -0.94 12.28 -4.43
N PHE A 107 -1.20 11.07 -3.95
CA PHE A 107 -0.16 10.07 -3.73
C PHE A 107 -0.22 9.01 -4.82
N HIS A 108 0.86 8.84 -5.56
CA HIS A 108 0.95 7.87 -6.66
C HIS A 108 1.29 6.49 -6.12
N LEU A 109 0.38 5.97 -5.31
CA LEU A 109 0.63 4.78 -4.50
C LEU A 109 0.90 3.53 -5.33
N ALA A 110 0.09 3.29 -6.37
CA ALA A 110 0.30 2.09 -7.20
C ALA A 110 1.67 2.10 -7.86
N GLU A 111 2.07 3.23 -8.42
CA GLU A 111 3.38 3.37 -9.06
C GLU A 111 4.52 3.23 -8.06
N ASP A 112 4.38 3.87 -6.90
CA ASP A 112 5.43 3.85 -5.87
C ASP A 112 5.65 2.45 -5.32
N ILE A 113 4.58 1.70 -5.06
CA ILE A 113 4.69 0.31 -4.60
C ILE A 113 5.20 -0.60 -5.70
N SER A 114 4.67 -0.46 -6.93
CA SER A 114 5.11 -1.27 -8.07
C SER A 114 6.61 -1.16 -8.30
N ARG A 115 7.15 0.05 -8.15
CA ARG A 115 8.58 0.31 -8.33
C ARG A 115 9.44 -0.51 -7.36
N CYS A 116 8.94 -0.75 -6.17
CA CYS A 116 9.64 -1.55 -5.16
C CYS A 116 9.69 -3.04 -5.53
N PHE A 117 8.84 -3.49 -6.46
CA PHE A 117 8.71 -4.89 -6.84
C PHE A 117 9.00 -5.12 -8.33
N GLY A 118 9.92 -4.33 -8.88
CA GLY A 118 10.38 -4.55 -10.25
C GLY A 118 9.36 -4.21 -11.33
N GLY A 119 8.36 -3.38 -11.00
CA GLY A 119 7.33 -2.99 -11.96
C GLY A 119 6.15 -3.96 -12.04
N VAL A 120 5.95 -4.81 -11.03
CA VAL A 120 4.83 -5.74 -11.00
C VAL A 120 3.50 -4.96 -11.06
N ARG A 121 2.51 -5.54 -11.74
CA ARG A 121 1.19 -4.89 -11.86
C ARG A 121 0.61 -4.62 -10.47
N THR A 122 0.30 -3.36 -10.22
CA THR A 122 -0.23 -2.91 -8.93
C THR A 122 -1.46 -2.05 -9.17
N ILE A 123 -2.55 -2.36 -8.47
CA ILE A 123 -3.79 -1.59 -8.53
C ILE A 123 -4.17 -1.11 -7.15
N VAL A 124 -4.80 0.06 -7.10
CA VAL A 124 -5.45 0.56 -5.89
C VAL A 124 -6.94 0.67 -6.14
N THR A 125 -7.72 0.33 -5.12
CA THR A 125 -9.17 0.47 -5.17
C THR A 125 -9.65 1.18 -3.92
N ASN A 126 -10.78 1.86 -4.05
CA ASN A 126 -11.36 2.57 -2.92
C ASN A 126 -11.91 1.56 -1.91
N ASP A 127 -11.46 1.71 -0.67
CA ASP A 127 -11.84 0.85 0.45
C ASP A 127 -13.09 1.40 1.17
N ALA A 128 -13.99 2.01 0.41
CA ALA A 128 -15.14 2.71 0.98
C ALA A 128 -16.12 1.80 1.71
N ASN A 129 -16.02 0.50 1.49
CA ASN A 129 -16.90 -0.48 2.14
C ASN A 129 -16.28 -1.08 3.40
N ALA A 130 -15.09 -0.66 3.71
CA ALA A 130 -14.41 -1.12 4.88
C ALA A 130 -15.05 -0.55 6.14
#